data_beb8d6e2e07508f87f04b8f2c53846f5
#
_entry.id   beb8d6e2e07508f87f04b8f2c53846f5
#
_cell.length_a   1.000
_cell.length_b   1.000
_cell.length_c   1.000
_cell.angle_alpha   90.00
_cell.angle_beta   90.00
_cell.angle_gamma   90.00
#
_symmetry.space_group_name_H-M   'P 1'
#
loop_
_entity.id
_entity.type
_entity.pdbx_description
1 polymer ?
#
loop_
_entity_poly.entity_id
_entity_poly.type
_entity_poly.pdbx_seq_one_letter_code
_entity_poly.pdbx_strand_id
1 'polypeptide(L)'
;MFIYHIVLPEIWEQVRNEPLYRHESLAAEGFIHCSYEDQLEAVIERYYSDRDELVVLTIDTDKLTARLVAEPSTGGEIYPHIYGPLNMTAVVDAETRKLN
;
A
#
# COMPACT_ATOMS: atom_id res chain seq x y z
N MET A 1 3.96 4.92 -13.81
CA MET A 1 3.93 5.63 -12.54
C MET A 1 3.92 4.63 -11.39
N PHE A 2 4.59 4.94 -10.30
CA PHE A 2 4.66 4.05 -9.13
C PHE A 2 3.95 4.67 -7.96
N ILE A 3 3.25 3.81 -7.22
CA ILE A 3 2.67 4.16 -5.92
C ILE A 3 3.13 3.13 -4.91
N TYR A 4 2.91 3.40 -3.64
CA TYR A 4 3.49 2.60 -2.54
C TYR A 4 2.41 2.20 -1.56
N HIS A 5 2.48 0.95 -1.11
CA HIS A 5 1.58 0.42 -0.10
C HIS A 5 2.41 -0.20 1.02
N ILE A 6 2.03 0.08 2.26
CA ILE A 6 2.72 -0.44 3.44
C ILE A 6 1.95 -1.65 3.94
N VAL A 7 2.67 -2.75 4.16
CA VAL A 7 2.09 -3.96 4.72
C VAL A 7 2.98 -4.46 5.85
N LEU A 8 2.35 -5.01 6.90
CA LEU A 8 3.10 -5.58 8.01
C LEU A 8 3.82 -6.85 7.57
N PRO A 9 5.03 -7.12 8.08
CA PRO A 9 5.81 -8.28 7.64
C PRO A 9 5.05 -9.60 7.79
N GLU A 10 4.34 -9.79 8.89
CA GLU A 10 3.57 -11.01 9.14
C GLU A 10 2.44 -11.21 8.14
N ILE A 11 1.82 -10.11 7.67
CA ILE A 11 0.78 -10.18 6.65
C ILE A 11 1.40 -10.48 5.28
N TRP A 12 2.53 -9.83 4.97
CA TRP A 12 3.21 -10.03 3.69
C TRP A 12 3.62 -11.49 3.50
N GLU A 13 4.11 -12.14 4.55
CA GLU A 13 4.48 -13.56 4.49
C GLU A 13 3.29 -14.44 4.12
N GLN A 14 2.09 -14.07 4.53
CA GLN A 14 0.88 -14.83 4.22
C GLN A 14 0.38 -14.62 2.80
N VAL A 15 0.58 -13.42 2.23
CA VAL A 15 -0.06 -13.04 0.97
C VAL A 15 0.88 -12.99 -0.23
N ARG A 16 2.18 -12.98 -0.02
CA ARG A 16 3.16 -12.73 -1.08
C ARG A 16 3.09 -13.71 -2.27
N ASN A 17 2.61 -14.90 -2.03
CA ASN A 17 2.51 -15.94 -3.07
C ASN A 17 1.09 -16.08 -3.63
N GLU A 18 0.15 -15.27 -3.15
CA GLU A 18 -1.21 -15.27 -3.67
C GLU A 18 -1.31 -14.42 -4.94
N PRO A 19 -2.22 -14.73 -5.87
CA PRO A 19 -2.37 -13.90 -7.06
C PRO A 19 -2.98 -12.53 -6.80
N LEU A 20 -3.78 -12.40 -5.72
CA LEU A 20 -4.46 -11.17 -5.34
C LEU A 20 -4.24 -10.89 -3.85
N TYR A 21 -4.01 -9.62 -3.53
CA TYR A 21 -3.90 -9.16 -2.16
C TYR A 21 -5.12 -8.34 -1.78
N ARG A 22 -5.77 -8.71 -0.68
CA ARG A 22 -6.94 -8.01 -0.13
C ARG A 22 -6.60 -7.48 1.25
N HIS A 23 -6.26 -6.20 1.32
CA HIS A 23 -6.05 -5.54 2.62
C HIS A 23 -7.38 -5.41 3.35
N GLU A 24 -7.34 -5.42 4.70
CA GLU A 24 -8.56 -5.30 5.50
C GLU A 24 -9.35 -4.02 5.20
N SER A 25 -8.68 -2.93 4.81
CA SER A 25 -9.34 -1.68 4.45
C SER A 25 -10.27 -1.84 3.25
N LEU A 26 -10.03 -2.83 2.40
CA LEU A 26 -10.88 -3.09 1.24
C LEU A 26 -12.30 -3.47 1.67
N ALA A 27 -12.42 -4.34 2.69
CA ALA A 27 -13.72 -4.72 3.23
C ALA A 27 -14.35 -3.59 4.07
N ALA A 28 -13.53 -2.86 4.83
CA ALA A 28 -14.01 -1.82 5.74
C ALA A 28 -14.35 -0.51 5.04
N GLU A 29 -13.56 -0.13 4.03
CA GLU A 29 -13.67 1.18 3.38
C GLU A 29 -13.88 1.12 1.87
N GLY A 30 -13.73 -0.04 1.27
CA GLY A 30 -13.92 -0.24 -0.16
C GLY A 30 -12.67 -0.02 -1.01
N PHE A 31 -11.52 0.31 -0.40
CA PHE A 31 -10.29 0.57 -1.13
C PHE A 31 -9.05 0.25 -0.31
N ILE A 32 -7.93 0.07 -1.00
CA ILE A 32 -6.62 -0.14 -0.41
C ILE A 32 -5.88 1.20 -0.39
N HIS A 33 -5.37 1.59 0.79
CA HIS A 33 -4.62 2.83 0.96
C HIS A 33 -3.22 2.72 0.37
N CYS A 34 -2.84 3.68 -0.47
CA CYS A 34 -1.50 3.79 -1.01
C CYS A 34 -0.98 5.22 -0.83
N SER A 35 0.29 5.42 -1.15
CA SER A 35 0.94 6.74 -1.04
C SER A 35 1.75 7.01 -2.30
N TYR A 36 1.92 8.29 -2.62
CA TYR A 36 2.93 8.71 -3.58
C TYR A 36 4.30 8.72 -2.89
N GLU A 37 5.37 8.76 -3.68
CA GLU A 37 6.73 8.69 -3.15
C GLU A 37 7.02 9.78 -2.11
N ASP A 38 6.59 11.00 -2.37
CA ASP A 38 6.84 12.13 -1.46
C ASP A 38 5.98 12.11 -0.19
N GLN A 39 5.01 11.20 -0.11
CA GLN A 39 4.15 11.04 1.07
C GLN A 39 4.61 9.92 1.99
N LEU A 40 5.40 8.99 1.46
CA LEU A 40 5.67 7.72 2.13
C LEU A 40 6.28 7.87 3.52
N GLU A 41 7.30 8.71 3.67
CA GLU A 41 7.98 8.87 4.96
C GLU A 41 7.06 9.46 6.03
N ALA A 42 6.22 10.42 5.65
CA ALA A 42 5.27 11.04 6.58
C ALA A 42 4.20 10.04 7.02
N VAL A 43 3.74 9.18 6.12
CA VAL A 43 2.76 8.15 6.44
C VAL A 43 3.35 7.12 7.41
N ILE A 44 4.60 6.70 7.18
CA ILE A 44 5.30 5.77 8.08
C ILE A 44 5.41 6.38 9.47
N GLU A 45 5.86 7.61 9.56
CA GLU A 45 6.03 8.30 10.84
C GLU A 45 4.69 8.45 11.58
N ARG A 46 3.63 8.78 10.87
CA ARG A 46 2.32 9.04 11.49
C ARG A 46 1.63 7.79 11.98
N TYR A 47 1.69 6.69 11.23
CA TYR A 47 0.87 5.52 11.51
C TYR A 47 1.65 4.28 11.95
N TYR A 48 2.98 4.26 11.76
CA TYR A 48 3.78 3.06 11.98
C TYR A 48 5.01 3.32 12.84
N SER A 49 5.08 4.45 13.54
CA SER A 49 6.26 4.82 14.34
C SER A 49 6.51 3.87 15.50
N ASP A 50 5.51 3.09 15.92
CA ASP A 50 5.63 2.11 17.00
C ASP A 50 6.09 0.73 16.48
N ARG A 51 6.32 0.59 15.19
CA ARG A 51 6.75 -0.67 14.60
C ARG A 51 8.26 -0.75 14.44
N ASP A 52 8.80 -1.96 14.51
CA ASP A 52 10.23 -2.19 14.31
C ASP A 52 10.59 -2.32 12.84
N GLU A 53 9.69 -2.90 12.04
CA GLU A 53 9.91 -3.02 10.61
C GLU A 53 8.59 -3.09 9.83
N LEU A 54 8.68 -2.76 8.56
CA LEU A 54 7.56 -2.77 7.61
C LEU A 54 8.03 -3.36 6.30
N VAL A 55 7.05 -3.74 5.45
CA VAL A 55 7.33 -4.04 4.05
C VAL A 55 6.66 -2.94 3.22
N VAL A 56 7.43 -2.34 2.33
CA VAL A 56 6.95 -1.31 1.40
C VAL A 56 6.86 -1.94 0.02
N LEU A 57 5.65 -2.00 -0.52
CA LEU A 57 5.40 -2.50 -1.86
C LEU A 57 5.46 -1.35 -2.85
N THR A 58 6.24 -1.51 -3.90
CA THR A 58 6.23 -0.59 -5.05
C THR A 58 5.28 -1.17 -6.09
N ILE A 59 4.28 -0.39 -6.47
CA ILE A 59 3.23 -0.82 -7.38
C ILE A 59 3.30 -0.02 -8.66
N ASP A 60 3.36 -0.72 -9.80
CA ASP A 60 3.31 -0.09 -11.11
C ASP A 60 1.84 0.10 -11.48
N THR A 61 1.39 1.35 -11.54
CA THR A 61 -0.01 1.66 -11.82
C THR A 61 -0.47 1.21 -13.20
N ASP A 62 0.46 1.11 -14.15
CA ASP A 62 0.15 0.64 -15.50
C ASP A 62 -0.24 -0.83 -15.54
N LYS A 63 0.10 -1.58 -14.49
CA LYS A 63 -0.20 -3.01 -14.39
C LYS A 63 -1.39 -3.32 -13.50
N LEU A 64 -2.01 -2.31 -12.90
CA LEU A 64 -3.17 -2.52 -12.03
C LEU A 64 -4.38 -2.99 -12.83
N THR A 65 -5.10 -3.98 -12.27
CA THR A 65 -6.37 -4.42 -12.85
C THR A 65 -7.56 -3.76 -12.14
N ALA A 66 -7.40 -3.35 -10.88
CA ALA A 66 -8.45 -2.63 -10.16
C ALA A 66 -8.35 -1.13 -10.46
N ARG A 67 -9.46 -0.44 -10.19
CA ARG A 67 -9.57 1.00 -10.43
C ARG A 67 -8.71 1.78 -9.43
N LEU A 68 -7.93 2.73 -9.94
CA LEU A 68 -7.12 3.64 -9.13
C LEU A 68 -7.77 5.02 -9.11
N VAL A 69 -7.96 5.56 -7.91
CA VAL A 69 -8.57 6.88 -7.73
C VAL A 69 -7.70 7.72 -6.81
N ALA A 70 -7.31 8.91 -7.27
CA ALA A 70 -6.65 9.89 -6.43
C ALA A 70 -7.72 10.75 -5.77
N GLU A 71 -7.81 10.71 -4.44
CA GLU A 71 -8.88 11.39 -3.74
C GLU A 71 -8.42 11.91 -2.37
N PRO A 72 -9.09 12.96 -1.84
CA PRO A 72 -8.66 13.55 -0.57
C PRO A 72 -8.94 12.64 0.61
N SER A 73 -8.00 12.63 1.55
CA SER A 73 -8.16 12.02 2.87
C SER A 73 -8.89 13.01 3.80
N THR A 74 -9.08 12.59 5.05
CA THR A 74 -9.70 13.41 6.09
C THR A 74 -9.01 14.76 6.26
N GLY A 75 -7.68 14.80 6.11
CA GLY A 75 -6.91 16.04 6.22
C GLY A 75 -6.84 16.86 4.94
N GLY A 76 -7.48 16.41 3.86
CA GLY A 76 -7.49 17.10 2.58
C GLY A 76 -6.34 16.74 1.63
N GLU A 77 -5.32 16.03 2.11
CA GLU A 77 -4.22 15.59 1.26
C GLU A 77 -4.68 14.49 0.31
N ILE A 78 -4.25 14.55 -0.94
CA ILE A 78 -4.65 13.60 -1.97
C ILE A 78 -3.78 12.35 -1.90
N TYR A 79 -4.42 11.18 -1.78
CA TYR A 79 -3.74 9.88 -1.78
C TYR A 79 -4.30 9.00 -2.89
N PRO A 80 -3.48 8.11 -3.47
CA PRO A 80 -3.99 7.13 -4.43
C PRO A 80 -4.67 5.98 -3.68
N HIS A 81 -5.89 5.62 -4.10
CA HIS A 81 -6.66 4.52 -3.51
C HIS A 81 -6.98 3.48 -4.58
N ILE A 82 -6.74 2.21 -4.28
CA ILE A 82 -7.05 1.11 -5.20
C ILE A 82 -8.40 0.52 -4.81
N TYR A 83 -9.37 0.61 -5.71
CA TYR A 83 -10.74 0.14 -5.49
C TYR A 83 -10.92 -1.29 -5.98
N GLY A 84 -10.31 -2.22 -5.27
CA GLY A 84 -10.37 -3.64 -5.54
C GLY A 84 -9.13 -4.36 -5.05
N PRO A 85 -9.09 -5.68 -5.20
CA PRO A 85 -7.91 -6.44 -4.82
C PRO A 85 -6.69 -6.02 -5.66
N LEU A 86 -5.54 -6.00 -5.02
CA LEU A 86 -4.27 -5.71 -5.70
C LEU A 86 -3.77 -6.98 -6.37
N ASN A 87 -3.63 -6.93 -7.69
CA ASN A 87 -3.01 -8.03 -8.42
C ASN A 87 -1.51 -8.02 -8.20
N MET A 88 -0.96 -9.16 -7.77
CA MET A 88 0.47 -9.25 -7.44
C MET A 88 1.38 -8.99 -8.64
N THR A 89 0.87 -9.15 -9.86
CA THR A 89 1.63 -8.82 -11.07
C THR A 89 1.96 -7.32 -11.17
N ALA A 90 1.25 -6.47 -10.44
CA ALA A 90 1.53 -5.03 -10.41
C ALA A 90 2.57 -4.67 -9.35
N VAL A 91 2.91 -5.57 -8.44
CA VAL A 91 3.93 -5.35 -7.41
C VAL A 91 5.29 -5.62 -8.04
N VAL A 92 6.09 -4.58 -8.22
CA VAL A 92 7.39 -4.69 -8.88
C VAL A 92 8.55 -4.77 -7.89
N ASP A 93 8.31 -4.43 -6.63
CA ASP A 93 9.32 -4.54 -5.59
C ASP A 93 8.65 -4.64 -4.22
N ALA A 94 9.30 -5.32 -3.29
CA ALA A 94 8.86 -5.45 -1.91
C ALA A 94 10.11 -5.29 -1.03
N GLU A 95 10.22 -4.15 -0.35
CA GLU A 95 11.36 -3.80 0.48
C GLU A 95 11.02 -3.93 1.95
N THR A 96 11.79 -4.75 2.68
CA THR A 96 11.70 -4.76 4.13
C THR A 96 12.46 -3.55 4.67
N ARG A 97 11.77 -2.71 5.41
CA ARG A 97 12.35 -1.49 5.97
C ARG A 97 12.37 -1.58 7.48
N LYS A 98 13.56 -1.44 8.07
CA LYS A 98 13.73 -1.40 9.52
C LYS A 98 13.59 0.03 10.01
N LEU A 99 12.79 0.21 11.06
CA LEU A 99 12.50 1.53 11.62
C LEU A 99 13.33 1.83 12.88
N ASN A 100 13.92 0.79 13.48
CA ASN A 100 14.74 0.91 14.68
C ASN A 100 16.08 0.26 14.50
#